data_c9cc9cab94a4b63558d833388e3b953d
#
_entry.id   c9cc9cab94a4b63558d833388e3b953d
#
_cell.length_a   1.000
_cell.length_b   1.000
_cell.length_c   1.000
_cell.angle_alpha   90.00
_cell.angle_beta   90.00
_cell.angle_gamma   90.00
#
_symmetry.space_group_name_H-M   'P 1'
#
loop_
_entity.id
_entity.type
_entity.pdbx_description
1 polymer ?
#
loop_
_entity_poly.entity_id
_entity_poly.type
_entity_poly.pdbx_seq_one_letter_code
_entity_poly.pdbx_strand_id
1 'polypeptide(L)'
;MEKSKVLVADPISPKGVELLKQKGFDVVEAYGSTPDQVKELIKDADAVIVRSETKITADVLACAKKLKAVGRAGVGVDNIDIPAASEKGVVVMNTPTGNTIATAELTFTHMLCGTRPIAQANASIHSGVWDRKSFKGTELKNKVLAVLGMGRIGTEVAKRAMAFGMKVVAYDPFLTEARAKTLGVEIVPLEDAFKRADYITVHMPLTDATKYMVDEKAFEMMKKGVRVFNCARGGIIKETALVEALKSGKVAAAGLDVYESEPLAKDSPLRDFPNLVLTPHLGASTKEAQESCGIEVAEVIADALSTGAIRNAINKPSIDAESMKQISPYIVLCEKLGLFIQQISPERVRKLTIKYFGKLGNIDNKILTLAVQKGYLSKIAENANDVNAPAKMKHLGIEVESINSNADVDYAELVEVVATCEKGTVHSAAGTVTGKSAKPRIVQIGSRQMEVNPCGCCAMILKNQDTPGMVGLIGTILGKYGCNIANMSLSREEGTGKALSAFELDGVPQAQALDELKALAQIEDVKVVDFS
;
A
#
# COMPACT_ATOMS: atom_id res chain seq x y z
N MET A 1 18.10 -9.83 -22.53
CA MET A 1 17.04 -8.99 -21.92
C MET A 1 17.64 -7.66 -21.55
N GLU A 2 16.96 -6.58 -21.88
CA GLU A 2 17.35 -5.23 -21.47
C GLU A 2 17.34 -5.14 -19.95
N LYS A 3 18.37 -4.53 -19.35
CA LYS A 3 18.44 -4.38 -17.89
C LYS A 3 17.40 -3.36 -17.44
N SER A 4 16.66 -3.65 -16.36
CA SER A 4 15.75 -2.66 -15.78
C SER A 4 16.53 -1.45 -15.26
N LYS A 5 16.05 -0.25 -15.59
CA LYS A 5 16.69 1.03 -15.29
C LYS A 5 16.16 1.62 -13.98
N VAL A 6 17.05 1.92 -13.05
CA VAL A 6 16.72 2.55 -11.77
C VAL A 6 17.34 3.95 -11.72
N LEU A 7 16.48 4.97 -11.68
CA LEU A 7 16.88 6.35 -11.47
C LEU A 7 17.04 6.65 -9.98
N VAL A 8 18.21 7.07 -9.54
CA VAL A 8 18.47 7.53 -8.16
C VAL A 8 18.59 9.07 -8.22
N ALA A 9 17.48 9.74 -7.89
CA ALA A 9 17.37 11.19 -8.05
C ALA A 9 17.91 12.00 -6.86
N ASP A 10 17.91 11.39 -5.66
CA ASP A 10 18.51 11.99 -4.45
C ASP A 10 19.66 11.12 -3.92
N PRO A 11 20.66 11.68 -3.25
CA PRO A 11 21.77 10.91 -2.69
C PRO A 11 21.29 9.88 -1.66
N ILE A 12 21.58 8.61 -1.89
CA ILE A 12 21.41 7.53 -0.92
C ILE A 12 22.78 6.94 -0.52
N SER A 13 22.81 6.01 0.44
CA SER A 13 24.05 5.31 0.80
C SER A 13 24.68 4.65 -0.43
N PRO A 14 26.00 4.81 -0.64
CA PRO A 14 26.73 4.11 -1.71
C PRO A 14 26.54 2.60 -1.68
N LYS A 15 26.34 1.99 -0.49
CA LYS A 15 26.04 0.56 -0.35
C LYS A 15 24.71 0.18 -1.01
N GLY A 16 23.69 1.05 -0.96
CA GLY A 16 22.42 0.82 -1.65
C GLY A 16 22.57 0.88 -3.17
N VAL A 17 23.32 1.86 -3.68
CA VAL A 17 23.64 1.97 -5.11
C VAL A 17 24.41 0.74 -5.60
N GLU A 18 25.43 0.33 -4.86
CA GLU A 18 26.24 -0.86 -5.16
C GLU A 18 25.40 -2.14 -5.17
N LEU A 19 24.49 -2.30 -4.22
CA LEU A 19 23.56 -3.44 -4.16
C LEU A 19 22.70 -3.52 -5.43
N LEU A 20 22.16 -2.40 -5.92
CA LEU A 20 21.39 -2.37 -7.17
C LEU A 20 22.25 -2.78 -8.38
N LYS A 21 23.48 -2.26 -8.48
CA LYS A 21 24.42 -2.61 -9.54
C LYS A 21 24.78 -4.11 -9.50
N GLN A 22 25.05 -4.66 -8.31
CA GLN A 22 25.34 -6.09 -8.11
C GLN A 22 24.15 -6.99 -8.48
N LYS A 23 22.92 -6.55 -8.23
CA LYS A 23 21.69 -7.25 -8.65
C LYS A 23 21.42 -7.11 -10.16
N GLY A 24 22.26 -6.42 -10.91
CA GLY A 24 22.23 -6.35 -12.37
C GLY A 24 21.38 -5.23 -12.96
N PHE A 25 20.94 -4.24 -12.18
CA PHE A 25 20.19 -3.09 -12.66
C PHE A 25 21.09 -2.06 -13.36
N ASP A 26 20.53 -1.33 -14.32
CA ASP A 26 21.14 -0.13 -14.88
C ASP A 26 20.81 1.06 -13.97
N VAL A 27 21.81 1.55 -13.22
CA VAL A 27 21.60 2.58 -12.18
C VAL A 27 22.09 3.93 -12.71
N VAL A 28 21.17 4.87 -12.81
CA VAL A 28 21.44 6.25 -13.20
C VAL A 28 21.37 7.15 -11.97
N GLU A 29 22.52 7.64 -11.54
CA GLU A 29 22.64 8.60 -10.44
C GLU A 29 22.50 10.03 -10.99
N ALA A 30 21.47 10.77 -10.54
CA ALA A 30 21.11 12.08 -11.08
C ALA A 30 20.78 13.08 -9.94
N TYR A 31 21.71 13.23 -9.02
CA TYR A 31 21.58 14.08 -7.84
C TYR A 31 21.51 15.57 -8.21
N GLY A 32 20.66 16.31 -7.49
CA GLY A 32 20.51 17.76 -7.71
C GLY A 32 19.86 18.14 -9.06
N SER A 33 19.19 17.21 -9.70
CA SER A 33 18.47 17.45 -10.95
C SER A 33 17.32 18.43 -10.74
N THR A 34 17.13 19.33 -11.70
CA THR A 34 15.96 20.21 -11.73
C THR A 34 14.69 19.39 -12.03
N PRO A 35 13.49 19.88 -11.71
CA PRO A 35 12.25 19.18 -12.00
C PRO A 35 12.11 18.78 -13.49
N ASP A 36 12.57 19.60 -14.42
CA ASP A 36 12.52 19.29 -15.84
C ASP A 36 13.52 18.20 -16.24
N GLN A 37 14.70 18.18 -15.64
CA GLN A 37 15.66 17.09 -15.84
C GLN A 37 15.11 15.76 -15.29
N VAL A 38 14.43 15.78 -14.14
CA VAL A 38 13.77 14.59 -13.60
C VAL A 38 12.69 14.08 -14.54
N LYS A 39 11.87 14.97 -15.14
CA LYS A 39 10.86 14.61 -16.14
C LYS A 39 11.46 13.92 -17.38
N GLU A 40 12.66 14.35 -17.83
CA GLU A 40 13.34 13.69 -18.94
C GLU A 40 13.88 12.31 -18.56
N LEU A 41 14.56 12.22 -17.41
CA LEU A 41 15.22 10.99 -16.96
C LEU A 41 14.21 9.87 -16.59
N ILE A 42 13.04 10.24 -16.07
CA ILE A 42 12.03 9.28 -15.63
C ILE A 42 11.30 8.59 -16.80
N LYS A 43 11.37 9.16 -18.02
CA LYS A 43 10.69 8.59 -19.20
C LYS A 43 11.03 7.14 -19.45
N ASP A 44 12.29 6.77 -19.24
CA ASP A 44 12.83 5.45 -19.54
C ASP A 44 13.19 4.64 -18.28
N ALA A 45 12.85 5.14 -17.10
CA ALA A 45 13.12 4.45 -15.85
C ALA A 45 12.01 3.42 -15.53
N ASP A 46 12.42 2.22 -15.06
CA ASP A 46 11.52 1.22 -14.49
C ASP A 46 11.21 1.51 -13.02
N ALA A 47 12.16 2.12 -12.30
CA ALA A 47 11.94 2.62 -10.95
C ALA A 47 12.70 3.93 -10.70
N VAL A 48 12.22 4.71 -9.73
CA VAL A 48 12.91 5.90 -9.23
C VAL A 48 13.06 5.82 -7.72
N ILE A 49 14.24 6.20 -7.22
CA ILE A 49 14.55 6.32 -5.79
C ILE A 49 14.76 7.80 -5.46
N VAL A 50 14.04 8.26 -4.43
CA VAL A 50 14.10 9.63 -3.92
C VAL A 50 14.30 9.66 -2.41
N ARG A 51 14.70 10.82 -1.88
CA ARG A 51 14.60 11.16 -0.46
C ARG A 51 13.60 12.30 -0.26
N SER A 52 14.01 13.40 0.34
CA SER A 52 13.15 14.55 0.64
C SER A 52 13.28 15.71 -0.36
N GLU A 53 14.32 15.74 -1.17
CA GLU A 53 14.64 16.88 -2.05
C GLU A 53 13.82 16.80 -3.34
N THR A 54 13.86 15.67 -4.03
CA THR A 54 13.13 15.46 -5.29
C THR A 54 11.65 15.20 -5.03
N LYS A 55 10.79 15.96 -5.72
CA LYS A 55 9.32 15.79 -5.68
C LYS A 55 8.84 14.98 -6.87
N ILE A 56 8.11 13.91 -6.61
CA ILE A 56 7.45 13.07 -7.61
C ILE A 56 5.97 13.50 -7.70
N THR A 57 5.74 14.56 -8.45
CA THR A 57 4.41 15.16 -8.66
C THR A 57 3.65 14.45 -9.76
N ALA A 58 2.33 14.74 -9.91
CA ALA A 58 1.51 14.24 -11.01
C ALA A 58 2.14 14.55 -12.39
N ASP A 59 2.73 15.75 -12.57
CA ASP A 59 3.38 16.14 -13.83
C ASP A 59 4.62 15.29 -14.12
N VAL A 60 5.43 14.98 -13.11
CA VAL A 60 6.61 14.11 -13.25
C VAL A 60 6.14 12.69 -13.60
N LEU A 61 5.16 12.18 -12.89
CA LEU A 61 4.57 10.86 -13.15
C LEU A 61 3.96 10.78 -14.55
N ALA A 62 3.32 11.83 -15.04
CA ALA A 62 2.75 11.86 -16.39
C ALA A 62 3.80 11.60 -17.48
N CYS A 63 5.04 12.06 -17.29
CA CYS A 63 6.15 11.85 -18.22
C CYS A 63 6.69 10.41 -18.24
N ALA A 64 6.51 9.65 -17.15
CA ALA A 64 7.03 8.30 -17.04
C ALA A 64 6.26 7.32 -17.94
N LYS A 65 6.97 6.59 -18.82
CA LYS A 65 6.36 5.66 -19.79
C LYS A 65 6.32 4.21 -19.31
N LYS A 66 7.32 3.77 -18.53
CA LYS A 66 7.45 2.38 -18.09
C LYS A 66 7.73 2.23 -16.58
N LEU A 67 7.52 3.31 -15.82
CA LEU A 67 7.76 3.33 -14.38
C LEU A 67 6.81 2.34 -13.66
N LYS A 68 7.38 1.45 -12.86
CA LYS A 68 6.67 0.43 -12.07
C LYS A 68 6.66 0.76 -10.59
N ALA A 69 7.74 1.42 -10.10
CA ALA A 69 7.93 1.64 -8.68
C ALA A 69 8.61 2.98 -8.37
N VAL A 70 8.20 3.59 -7.26
CA VAL A 70 8.87 4.71 -6.60
C VAL A 70 9.32 4.25 -5.23
N GLY A 71 10.61 4.34 -4.93
CA GLY A 71 11.18 4.08 -3.61
C GLY A 71 11.57 5.36 -2.90
N ARG A 72 11.09 5.57 -1.67
CA ARG A 72 11.52 6.68 -0.83
C ARG A 72 12.44 6.19 0.27
N ALA A 73 13.71 6.64 0.27
CA ALA A 73 14.66 6.34 1.34
C ALA A 73 14.33 7.19 2.58
N GLY A 74 13.37 6.73 3.37
CA GLY A 74 12.83 7.35 4.58
C GLY A 74 11.39 6.95 4.83
N VAL A 75 10.82 7.38 5.96
CA VAL A 75 9.47 6.94 6.41
C VAL A 75 8.34 7.73 5.72
N GLY A 76 8.43 9.05 5.70
CA GLY A 76 7.38 9.89 5.08
C GLY A 76 7.42 9.80 3.56
N VAL A 77 6.29 10.08 2.92
CA VAL A 77 6.15 10.07 1.46
C VAL A 77 5.48 11.34 0.94
N ASP A 78 5.58 12.41 1.71
CA ASP A 78 4.88 13.67 1.48
C ASP A 78 5.32 14.39 0.19
N ASN A 79 6.50 14.04 -0.32
CA ASN A 79 7.03 14.53 -1.60
C ASN A 79 6.63 13.69 -2.82
N ILE A 80 5.74 12.69 -2.65
CA ILE A 80 5.27 11.81 -3.71
C ILE A 80 3.75 11.94 -3.82
N ASP A 81 3.23 12.22 -5.01
CA ASP A 81 1.79 12.23 -5.30
C ASP A 81 1.26 10.79 -5.37
N ILE A 82 0.82 10.28 -4.20
CA ILE A 82 0.31 8.90 -4.08
C ILE A 82 -0.94 8.65 -4.94
N PRO A 83 -1.95 9.55 -4.98
CA PRO A 83 -3.09 9.39 -5.88
C PRO A 83 -2.67 9.26 -7.35
N ALA A 84 -1.84 10.16 -7.86
CA ALA A 84 -1.37 10.12 -9.25
C ALA A 84 -0.52 8.88 -9.55
N ALA A 85 0.35 8.46 -8.62
CA ALA A 85 1.11 7.21 -8.74
C ALA A 85 0.17 6.00 -8.81
N SER A 86 -0.87 5.97 -7.96
CA SER A 86 -1.85 4.88 -7.93
C SER A 86 -2.68 4.82 -9.21
N GLU A 87 -3.13 5.96 -9.72
CA GLU A 87 -3.87 6.03 -10.99
C GLU A 87 -3.02 5.50 -12.16
N LYS A 88 -1.74 5.85 -12.17
CA LYS A 88 -0.79 5.36 -13.18
C LYS A 88 -0.37 3.90 -12.98
N GLY A 89 -0.72 3.32 -11.84
CA GLY A 89 -0.36 1.94 -11.49
C GLY A 89 1.07 1.76 -11.02
N VAL A 90 1.67 2.82 -10.50
CA VAL A 90 3.03 2.83 -9.96
C VAL A 90 2.98 2.52 -8.46
N VAL A 91 3.73 1.51 -8.01
CA VAL A 91 3.83 1.18 -6.59
C VAL A 91 4.74 2.19 -5.89
N VAL A 92 4.29 2.72 -4.75
CA VAL A 92 5.10 3.59 -3.90
C VAL A 92 5.51 2.83 -2.64
N MET A 93 6.81 2.75 -2.39
CA MET A 93 7.41 2.05 -1.25
C MET A 93 8.29 2.99 -0.45
N ASN A 94 8.39 2.75 0.86
CA ASN A 94 9.24 3.52 1.76
C ASN A 94 10.16 2.62 2.61
N THR A 95 10.93 3.23 3.52
CA THR A 95 11.81 2.52 4.46
C THR A 95 11.40 2.83 5.90
N PRO A 96 10.37 2.14 6.44
CA PRO A 96 9.76 2.49 7.71
C PRO A 96 10.60 2.13 8.93
N THR A 97 11.70 1.39 8.77
CA THR A 97 12.55 0.92 9.88
C THR A 97 13.85 1.72 9.99
N GLY A 98 14.36 2.25 8.89
CA GLY A 98 15.72 2.74 8.78
C GLY A 98 16.08 3.94 9.68
N ASN A 99 15.12 4.81 10.04
CA ASN A 99 15.36 5.99 10.89
C ASN A 99 14.73 5.91 12.29
N THR A 100 14.20 4.76 12.69
CA THR A 100 13.46 4.61 13.95
C THR A 100 14.26 5.07 15.17
N ILE A 101 15.49 4.58 15.31
CA ILE A 101 16.36 4.91 16.44
C ILE A 101 16.81 6.37 16.38
N ALA A 102 17.28 6.83 15.22
CA ALA A 102 17.75 8.21 15.05
C ALA A 102 16.67 9.24 15.41
N THR A 103 15.44 9.04 14.91
CA THR A 103 14.31 9.95 15.22
C THR A 103 13.92 9.88 16.70
N ALA A 104 13.92 8.69 17.30
CA ALA A 104 13.63 8.54 18.73
C ALA A 104 14.69 9.25 19.60
N GLU A 105 15.96 9.15 19.24
CA GLU A 105 17.07 9.82 19.94
C GLU A 105 17.02 11.32 19.76
N LEU A 106 16.73 11.82 18.56
CA LEU A 106 16.55 13.26 18.35
C LEU A 106 15.37 13.80 19.17
N THR A 107 14.22 13.09 19.18
CA THR A 107 13.08 13.48 20.00
C THR A 107 13.44 13.56 21.47
N PHE A 108 14.14 12.54 21.97
CA PHE A 108 14.57 12.51 23.37
C PHE A 108 15.60 13.61 23.68
N THR A 109 16.47 13.94 22.72
CA THR A 109 17.39 15.07 22.81
C THR A 109 16.64 16.40 22.92
N HIS A 110 15.61 16.63 22.10
CA HIS A 110 14.73 17.79 22.23
C HIS A 110 14.07 17.86 23.61
N MET A 111 13.59 16.70 24.13
CA MET A 111 13.02 16.63 25.48
C MET A 111 14.05 17.02 26.55
N LEU A 112 15.29 16.55 26.46
CA LEU A 112 16.37 16.90 27.36
C LEU A 112 16.73 18.39 27.26
N CYS A 113 16.81 18.95 26.06
CA CYS A 113 17.06 20.39 25.85
C CYS A 113 15.91 21.26 26.35
N GLY A 114 14.66 20.85 26.21
CA GLY A 114 13.50 21.52 26.79
C GLY A 114 13.38 21.36 28.31
N THR A 115 14.07 20.38 28.90
CA THR A 115 14.13 20.13 30.33
C THR A 115 15.26 20.90 30.99
N ARG A 116 16.44 20.93 30.35
CA ARG A 116 17.65 21.64 30.75
C ARG A 116 18.02 22.55 29.58
N PRO A 117 18.03 23.90 29.71
CA PRO A 117 18.26 24.83 28.61
C PRO A 117 19.74 24.82 28.16
N ILE A 118 20.19 23.65 27.62
CA ILE A 118 21.59 23.42 27.26
C ILE A 118 22.03 24.29 26.09
N ALA A 119 21.18 24.43 25.05
CA ALA A 119 21.51 25.21 23.87
C ALA A 119 21.76 26.70 24.24
N GLN A 120 20.90 27.26 25.09
CA GLN A 120 20.99 28.64 25.56
C GLN A 120 22.21 28.84 26.49
N ALA A 121 22.44 27.91 27.41
CA ALA A 121 23.59 27.95 28.30
C ALA A 121 24.92 27.85 27.52
N ASN A 122 24.98 26.97 26.51
CA ASN A 122 26.13 26.85 25.62
C ASN A 122 26.37 28.16 24.85
N ALA A 123 25.33 28.76 24.25
CA ALA A 123 25.44 30.04 23.55
C ALA A 123 25.92 31.16 24.46
N SER A 124 25.43 31.21 25.71
CA SER A 124 25.88 32.19 26.73
C SER A 124 27.38 32.09 27.01
N ILE A 125 27.89 30.88 27.23
CA ILE A 125 29.34 30.68 27.47
C ILE A 125 30.16 31.08 26.23
N HIS A 126 29.74 30.72 25.04
CA HIS A 126 30.43 31.12 23.80
C HIS A 126 30.40 32.63 23.55
N SER A 127 29.40 33.35 24.06
CA SER A 127 29.35 34.81 24.02
C SER A 127 30.14 35.48 25.18
N GLY A 128 30.85 34.71 26.01
CA GLY A 128 31.65 35.19 27.10
C GLY A 128 30.89 35.48 28.40
N VAL A 129 29.60 35.10 28.48
CA VAL A 129 28.77 35.36 29.66
C VAL A 129 28.70 34.12 30.55
N TRP A 130 29.09 34.29 31.84
CA TRP A 130 28.98 33.24 32.86
C TRP A 130 27.72 33.43 33.69
N ASP A 131 26.58 32.83 33.22
CA ASP A 131 25.29 32.92 33.91
C ASP A 131 24.89 31.57 34.49
N ARG A 132 24.82 31.47 35.81
CA ARG A 132 24.38 30.26 36.53
C ARG A 132 22.92 30.30 36.96
N LYS A 133 22.27 31.46 36.93
CA LYS A 133 20.96 31.68 37.54
C LYS A 133 19.82 31.51 36.52
N SER A 134 20.01 31.95 35.30
CA SER A 134 18.96 31.96 34.26
C SER A 134 18.67 30.60 33.67
N PHE A 135 19.60 29.64 33.77
CA PHE A 135 19.48 28.32 33.14
C PHE A 135 19.01 27.21 34.11
N LYS A 136 18.05 27.55 35.00
CA LYS A 136 17.49 26.58 35.93
C LYS A 136 16.53 25.64 35.21
N GLY A 137 16.83 24.31 35.20
CA GLY A 137 16.00 23.26 34.60
C GLY A 137 15.16 22.48 35.62
N THR A 138 14.58 21.39 35.15
CA THR A 138 13.86 20.41 35.95
C THR A 138 14.43 19.01 35.73
N GLU A 139 13.93 18.00 36.48
CA GLU A 139 14.28 16.60 36.28
C GLU A 139 13.13 15.86 35.58
N LEU A 140 13.46 14.79 34.81
CA LEU A 140 12.47 13.92 34.15
C LEU A 140 11.87 12.90 35.13
N LYS A 141 12.62 12.50 36.17
CA LYS A 141 12.19 11.48 37.12
C LYS A 141 10.83 11.81 37.74
N ASN A 142 9.94 10.82 37.78
CA ASN A 142 8.56 10.90 38.28
C ASN A 142 7.62 11.82 37.47
N LYS A 143 8.05 12.40 36.34
CA LYS A 143 7.19 13.16 35.44
C LYS A 143 6.37 12.20 34.57
N VAL A 144 5.22 12.68 34.10
CA VAL A 144 4.34 11.94 33.17
C VAL A 144 4.64 12.38 31.75
N LEU A 145 5.03 11.42 30.90
CA LEU A 145 5.13 11.61 29.46
C LEU A 145 3.90 11.04 28.78
N ALA A 146 3.17 11.86 28.03
CA ALA A 146 2.16 11.39 27.09
C ALA A 146 2.81 11.17 25.70
N VAL A 147 2.70 9.95 25.19
CA VAL A 147 3.14 9.58 23.84
C VAL A 147 1.91 9.46 22.95
N LEU A 148 1.78 10.39 22.00
CA LEU A 148 0.71 10.38 20.99
C LEU A 148 1.20 9.62 19.76
N GLY A 149 0.80 8.33 19.66
CA GLY A 149 1.27 7.38 18.65
C GLY A 149 2.36 6.44 19.18
N MET A 150 1.99 5.18 19.41
CA MET A 150 2.86 4.09 19.91
C MET A 150 3.37 3.18 18.80
N GLY A 151 3.66 3.77 17.63
CA GLY A 151 4.35 3.09 16.54
C GLY A 151 5.81 2.75 16.90
N ARG A 152 6.65 2.53 15.89
CA ARG A 152 8.08 2.18 16.08
C ARG A 152 8.82 3.25 16.88
N ILE A 153 8.73 4.52 16.46
CA ILE A 153 9.44 5.64 17.07
C ILE A 153 8.90 5.92 18.47
N GLY A 154 7.57 6.05 18.64
CA GLY A 154 6.96 6.31 19.95
C GLY A 154 7.31 5.24 20.99
N THR A 155 7.38 3.97 20.58
CA THR A 155 7.82 2.87 21.44
C THR A 155 9.28 3.07 21.91
N GLU A 156 10.18 3.48 21.02
CA GLU A 156 11.59 3.71 21.36
C GLU A 156 11.77 4.95 22.26
N VAL A 157 10.96 5.99 22.08
CA VAL A 157 10.94 7.15 22.98
C VAL A 157 10.41 6.75 24.36
N ALA A 158 9.31 5.99 24.41
CA ALA A 158 8.73 5.50 25.67
C ALA A 158 9.74 4.67 26.49
N LYS A 159 10.47 3.75 25.84
CA LYS A 159 11.54 2.96 26.51
C LYS A 159 12.62 3.87 27.16
N ARG A 160 13.08 4.88 26.43
CA ARG A 160 14.09 5.83 26.94
C ARG A 160 13.53 6.66 28.09
N ALA A 161 12.28 7.12 27.98
CA ALA A 161 11.62 7.87 29.03
C ALA A 161 11.46 7.05 30.33
N MET A 162 11.06 5.79 30.23
CA MET A 162 10.97 4.88 31.38
C MET A 162 12.34 4.62 32.02
N ALA A 163 13.41 4.50 31.22
CA ALA A 163 14.77 4.36 31.73
C ALA A 163 15.24 5.62 32.50
N PHE A 164 14.69 6.81 32.20
CA PHE A 164 14.89 8.05 32.95
C PHE A 164 13.92 8.21 34.14
N GLY A 165 13.13 7.16 34.45
CA GLY A 165 12.22 7.16 35.58
C GLY A 165 10.93 7.95 35.37
N MET A 166 10.54 8.22 34.12
CA MET A 166 9.25 8.83 33.79
C MET A 166 8.13 7.78 33.84
N LYS A 167 6.91 8.24 34.11
CA LYS A 167 5.67 7.47 33.88
C LYS A 167 5.17 7.74 32.48
N VAL A 168 4.89 6.69 31.70
CA VAL A 168 4.44 6.84 30.32
C VAL A 168 2.97 6.51 30.21
N VAL A 169 2.18 7.44 29.68
CA VAL A 169 0.81 7.23 29.22
C VAL A 169 0.79 7.35 27.69
N ALA A 170 -0.05 6.56 27.03
CA ALA A 170 -0.09 6.48 25.58
C ALA A 170 -1.49 6.68 25.02
N TYR A 171 -1.60 7.45 23.98
CA TYR A 171 -2.77 7.50 23.11
C TYR A 171 -2.39 6.98 21.73
N ASP A 172 -3.03 5.89 21.32
CA ASP A 172 -2.91 5.32 19.97
C ASP A 172 -4.14 4.45 19.69
N PRO A 173 -4.96 4.77 18.67
CA PRO A 173 -6.17 4.02 18.33
C PRO A 173 -5.91 2.55 17.96
N PHE A 174 -4.68 2.19 17.61
CA PHE A 174 -4.29 0.86 17.17
C PHE A 174 -3.51 0.07 18.22
N LEU A 175 -3.22 0.66 19.38
CA LEU A 175 -2.50 0.00 20.47
C LEU A 175 -3.45 -0.90 21.27
N THR A 176 -3.21 -2.22 21.25
CA THR A 176 -3.97 -3.17 22.08
C THR A 176 -3.50 -3.16 23.52
N GLU A 177 -4.41 -3.48 24.47
CA GLU A 177 -4.08 -3.58 25.90
C GLU A 177 -2.96 -4.59 26.18
N ALA A 178 -2.97 -5.73 25.49
CA ALA A 178 -1.92 -6.75 25.61
C ALA A 178 -0.54 -6.19 25.24
N ARG A 179 -0.46 -5.43 24.14
CA ARG A 179 0.80 -4.79 23.71
C ARG A 179 1.24 -3.69 24.67
N ALA A 180 0.32 -2.84 25.13
CA ALA A 180 0.61 -1.79 26.11
C ALA A 180 1.18 -2.37 27.41
N LYS A 181 0.57 -3.45 27.91
CA LYS A 181 1.07 -4.18 29.08
C LYS A 181 2.49 -4.71 28.87
N THR A 182 2.77 -5.30 27.70
CA THR A 182 4.12 -5.77 27.34
C THR A 182 5.14 -4.64 27.30
N LEU A 183 4.72 -3.46 26.83
CA LEU A 183 5.57 -2.27 26.76
C LEU A 183 5.71 -1.53 28.10
N GLY A 184 4.91 -1.87 29.10
CA GLY A 184 4.90 -1.19 30.40
C GLY A 184 4.30 0.22 30.37
N VAL A 185 3.37 0.50 29.45
CA VAL A 185 2.71 1.79 29.28
C VAL A 185 1.21 1.68 29.56
N GLU A 186 0.61 2.78 30.03
CA GLU A 186 -0.84 2.89 30.28
C GLU A 186 -1.53 3.51 29.06
N ILE A 187 -2.56 2.83 28.49
CA ILE A 187 -3.40 3.43 27.45
C ILE A 187 -4.42 4.36 28.10
N VAL A 188 -4.56 5.54 27.54
CA VAL A 188 -5.51 6.55 28.01
C VAL A 188 -6.22 7.21 26.83
N PRO A 189 -7.45 7.75 27.02
CA PRO A 189 -8.07 8.65 26.06
C PRO A 189 -7.21 9.90 25.81
N LEU A 190 -7.35 10.51 24.63
CA LEU A 190 -6.55 11.67 24.22
C LEU A 190 -6.65 12.84 25.22
N GLU A 191 -7.84 13.15 25.69
CA GLU A 191 -8.05 14.22 26.69
C GLU A 191 -7.34 13.93 28.01
N ASP A 192 -7.33 12.67 28.47
CA ASP A 192 -6.64 12.29 29.70
C ASP A 192 -5.13 12.34 29.52
N ALA A 193 -4.62 12.01 28.32
CA ALA A 193 -3.23 12.23 27.98
C ALA A 193 -2.84 13.71 28.15
N PHE A 194 -3.65 14.64 27.65
CA PHE A 194 -3.43 16.08 27.81
C PHE A 194 -3.49 16.55 29.27
N LYS A 195 -4.51 16.13 30.02
CA LYS A 195 -4.70 16.55 31.42
C LYS A 195 -3.61 16.05 32.37
N ARG A 196 -3.07 14.85 32.09
CA ARG A 196 -2.12 14.17 32.99
C ARG A 196 -0.66 14.48 32.69
N ALA A 197 -0.34 14.88 31.46
CA ALA A 197 1.01 15.02 31.00
C ALA A 197 1.76 16.21 31.61
N ASP A 198 3.03 16.00 31.97
CA ASP A 198 4.03 17.03 32.16
C ASP A 198 4.83 17.24 30.87
N TYR A 199 4.94 16.24 30.04
CA TYR A 199 5.59 16.19 28.72
C TYR A 199 4.68 15.51 27.72
N ILE A 200 4.61 16.06 26.50
CA ILE A 200 3.86 15.48 25.38
C ILE A 200 4.79 15.33 24.19
N THR A 201 4.77 14.18 23.55
CA THR A 201 5.51 13.95 22.31
C THR A 201 4.61 13.28 21.26
N VAL A 202 4.75 13.71 20.01
CA VAL A 202 3.91 13.28 18.89
C VAL A 202 4.69 12.37 17.96
N HIS A 203 4.10 11.19 17.64
CA HIS A 203 4.69 10.17 16.76
C HIS A 203 3.64 9.56 15.84
N MET A 204 2.77 10.39 15.27
CA MET A 204 1.68 10.02 14.39
C MET A 204 1.92 10.55 12.97
N PRO A 205 1.35 9.91 11.92
CA PRO A 205 1.33 10.51 10.58
C PRO A 205 0.37 11.71 10.56
N LEU A 206 0.59 12.63 9.63
CA LEU A 206 -0.36 13.70 9.34
C LEU A 206 -1.49 13.14 8.47
N THR A 207 -2.69 13.22 8.98
CA THR A 207 -3.95 12.81 8.33
C THR A 207 -5.04 13.84 8.69
N ASP A 208 -6.21 13.75 8.07
CA ASP A 208 -7.33 14.61 8.44
C ASP A 208 -7.71 14.47 9.94
N ALA A 209 -7.56 13.26 10.50
CA ALA A 209 -7.86 12.99 11.91
C ALA A 209 -6.77 13.51 12.88
N THR A 210 -5.53 13.66 12.42
CA THR A 210 -4.42 14.08 13.27
C THR A 210 -3.98 15.53 13.03
N LYS A 211 -4.48 16.14 11.95
CA LYS A 211 -4.23 17.55 11.64
C LYS A 211 -4.79 18.43 12.76
N TYR A 212 -3.88 19.25 13.33
CA TYR A 212 -4.20 20.15 14.45
C TYR A 212 -4.77 19.43 15.67
N MET A 213 -4.41 18.16 15.87
CA MET A 213 -4.80 17.40 17.07
C MET A 213 -4.37 18.11 18.37
N VAL A 214 -3.28 18.86 18.33
CA VAL A 214 -2.83 19.72 19.41
C VAL A 214 -3.09 21.17 19.02
N ASP A 215 -4.31 21.62 19.28
CA ASP A 215 -4.85 22.95 19.03
C ASP A 215 -5.00 23.78 20.31
N GLU A 216 -5.68 24.91 20.26
CA GLU A 216 -5.98 25.80 21.39
C GLU A 216 -6.72 25.05 22.50
N LYS A 217 -7.71 24.22 22.17
CA LYS A 217 -8.49 23.45 23.14
C LYS A 217 -7.63 22.41 23.85
N ALA A 218 -6.75 21.75 23.08
CA ALA A 218 -5.79 20.81 23.66
C ALA A 218 -4.87 21.51 24.67
N PHE A 219 -4.33 22.68 24.33
CA PHE A 219 -3.50 23.46 25.26
C PHE A 219 -4.29 23.89 26.51
N GLU A 220 -5.55 24.27 26.37
CA GLU A 220 -6.39 24.60 27.54
C GLU A 220 -6.49 23.46 28.55
N MET A 221 -6.63 22.21 28.07
CA MET A 221 -6.73 21.02 28.91
C MET A 221 -5.42 20.63 29.59
N MET A 222 -4.28 21.02 29.06
CA MET A 222 -2.97 20.64 29.55
C MET A 222 -2.64 21.31 30.90
N LYS A 223 -1.67 20.79 31.62
CA LYS A 223 -1.11 21.42 32.81
C LYS A 223 -0.38 22.73 32.47
N LYS A 224 -0.44 23.70 33.35
CA LYS A 224 0.44 24.88 33.26
C LYS A 224 1.91 24.44 33.38
N GLY A 225 2.75 24.90 32.45
CA GLY A 225 4.15 24.53 32.41
C GLY A 225 4.44 23.19 31.71
N VAL A 226 3.49 22.66 30.94
CA VAL A 226 3.69 21.47 30.08
C VAL A 226 4.81 21.69 29.07
N ARG A 227 5.46 20.64 28.63
CA ARG A 227 6.47 20.66 27.57
C ARG A 227 6.02 19.81 26.40
N VAL A 228 6.17 20.31 25.17
CA VAL A 228 5.57 19.70 23.96
C VAL A 228 6.63 19.52 22.88
N PHE A 229 6.66 18.32 22.25
CA PHE A 229 7.69 17.94 21.28
C PHE A 229 7.08 17.31 20.05
N ASN A 230 7.58 17.69 18.87
CA ASN A 230 7.16 17.14 17.61
C ASN A 230 8.36 16.94 16.66
N CYS A 231 8.76 15.68 16.47
CA CYS A 231 9.71 15.23 15.46
C CYS A 231 9.03 14.25 14.47
N ALA A 232 7.69 14.36 14.31
CA ALA A 232 6.92 13.49 13.42
C ALA A 232 6.53 14.19 12.12
N ARG A 233 5.49 15.05 12.16
CA ARG A 233 5.02 15.85 11.02
C ARG A 233 4.55 17.23 11.49
N GLY A 234 4.88 18.26 10.70
CA GLY A 234 4.26 19.58 10.84
C GLY A 234 2.75 19.50 10.66
N GLY A 235 2.02 20.44 11.28
CA GLY A 235 0.56 20.50 11.20
C GLY A 235 -0.19 19.53 12.13
N ILE A 236 0.49 18.67 12.92
CA ILE A 236 -0.16 17.93 14.01
C ILE A 236 -0.33 18.84 15.23
N ILE A 237 0.69 19.60 15.54
CA ILE A 237 0.60 20.72 16.49
C ILE A 237 0.29 21.97 15.68
N LYS A 238 -0.75 22.70 16.04
CA LYS A 238 -1.09 23.97 15.42
C LYS A 238 -0.11 25.03 15.89
N GLU A 239 0.73 25.55 14.97
CA GLU A 239 1.83 26.48 15.32
C GLU A 239 1.34 27.77 15.96
N THR A 240 0.22 28.33 15.47
CA THR A 240 -0.38 29.54 16.06
C THR A 240 -0.84 29.30 17.50
N ALA A 241 -1.42 28.15 17.80
CA ALA A 241 -1.84 27.79 19.15
C ALA A 241 -0.63 27.58 20.09
N LEU A 242 0.45 26.97 19.57
CA LEU A 242 1.69 26.81 20.33
C LEU A 242 2.32 28.14 20.66
N VAL A 243 2.35 29.09 19.72
CA VAL A 243 2.86 30.45 19.93
C VAL A 243 2.13 31.14 21.10
N GLU A 244 0.80 31.11 21.11
CA GLU A 244 -0.01 31.70 22.19
C GLU A 244 0.20 30.95 23.53
N ALA A 245 0.34 29.63 23.50
CA ALA A 245 0.62 28.82 24.68
C ALA A 245 2.01 29.10 25.27
N LEU A 246 3.02 29.40 24.45
CA LEU A 246 4.36 29.85 24.88
C LEU A 246 4.30 31.24 25.47
N LYS A 247 3.63 32.21 24.83
CA LYS A 247 3.45 33.58 25.33
C LYS A 247 2.79 33.64 26.70
N SER A 248 1.74 32.83 26.89
CA SER A 248 1.00 32.77 28.16
C SER A 248 1.71 31.98 29.27
N GLY A 249 2.82 31.32 28.96
CA GLY A 249 3.51 30.43 29.89
C GLY A 249 2.72 29.14 30.20
N LYS A 250 1.72 28.83 29.43
CA LYS A 250 1.04 27.54 29.48
C LYS A 250 2.00 26.41 29.08
N VAL A 251 2.79 26.63 28.04
CA VAL A 251 3.90 25.78 27.61
C VAL A 251 5.21 26.38 28.16
N ALA A 252 5.93 25.63 29.00
CA ALA A 252 7.19 26.05 29.58
C ALA A 252 8.37 25.90 28.62
N ALA A 253 8.34 24.91 27.76
CA ALA A 253 9.32 24.70 26.69
C ALA A 253 8.69 23.82 25.59
N ALA A 254 9.22 23.94 24.39
CA ALA A 254 8.84 23.02 23.28
C ALA A 254 10.06 22.66 22.43
N GLY A 255 9.89 21.63 21.58
CA GLY A 255 10.90 21.24 20.61
C GLY A 255 10.24 20.78 19.31
N LEU A 256 10.63 21.39 18.20
CA LEU A 256 10.11 21.10 16.87
C LEU A 256 11.25 20.77 15.92
N ASP A 257 11.14 19.64 15.25
CA ASP A 257 12.00 19.25 14.13
C ASP A 257 11.27 19.39 12.77
N VAL A 258 9.94 19.60 12.82
CA VAL A 258 9.05 19.64 11.66
C VAL A 258 8.07 20.80 11.80
N TYR A 259 7.61 21.37 10.65
CA TYR A 259 6.85 22.61 10.61
C TYR A 259 5.66 22.49 9.64
N GLU A 260 4.64 23.38 9.83
CA GLU A 260 3.49 23.45 8.90
C GLU A 260 3.93 23.81 7.47
N SER A 261 5.00 24.60 7.36
CA SER A 261 5.65 24.91 6.08
C SER A 261 7.15 24.72 6.20
N GLU A 262 7.73 23.90 5.35
CA GLU A 262 9.18 23.63 5.28
C GLU A 262 9.74 24.11 3.94
N PRO A 263 10.84 24.90 3.95
CA PRO A 263 11.61 25.41 5.09
C PRO A 263 10.86 26.43 5.96
N LEU A 264 11.14 26.43 7.30
CA LEU A 264 10.57 27.41 8.22
C LEU A 264 10.92 28.85 7.79
N ALA A 265 9.90 29.68 7.60
CA ALA A 265 10.06 31.07 7.18
C ALA A 265 11.01 31.86 8.09
N LYS A 266 11.74 32.81 7.50
CA LYS A 266 12.72 33.63 8.25
C LYS A 266 12.06 34.53 9.31
N ASP A 267 10.83 34.94 9.06
CA ASP A 267 10.00 35.81 9.92
C ASP A 267 8.98 35.01 10.75
N SER A 268 9.14 33.70 10.85
CA SER A 268 8.26 32.86 11.66
C SER A 268 8.32 33.26 13.14
N PRO A 269 7.18 33.50 13.80
CA PRO A 269 7.13 33.86 15.22
C PRO A 269 7.66 32.77 16.15
N LEU A 270 7.79 31.54 15.70
CA LEU A 270 8.40 30.44 16.44
C LEU A 270 9.88 30.75 16.81
N ARG A 271 10.57 31.56 16.02
CA ARG A 271 11.98 31.91 16.23
C ARG A 271 12.21 32.85 17.41
N ASP A 272 11.15 33.50 17.89
CA ASP A 272 11.24 34.51 18.94
C ASP A 272 11.30 33.90 20.36
N PHE A 273 11.08 32.60 20.50
CA PHE A 273 11.00 31.92 21.78
C PHE A 273 12.32 31.21 22.14
N PRO A 274 13.08 31.71 23.14
CA PRO A 274 14.33 31.10 23.57
C PRO A 274 14.12 29.73 24.23
N ASN A 275 12.93 29.44 24.74
CA ASN A 275 12.53 28.15 25.31
C ASN A 275 11.96 27.16 24.30
N LEU A 276 12.04 27.44 22.99
CA LEU A 276 11.68 26.57 21.89
C LEU A 276 12.95 26.10 21.17
N VAL A 277 13.18 24.79 21.14
CA VAL A 277 14.27 24.15 20.41
C VAL A 277 13.81 23.85 19.00
N LEU A 278 14.50 24.41 18.01
CA LEU A 278 14.17 24.26 16.59
C LEU A 278 15.30 23.55 15.84
N THR A 279 14.98 22.53 15.06
CA THR A 279 15.94 21.85 14.19
C THR A 279 15.34 21.68 12.78
N PRO A 280 16.18 21.69 11.71
CA PRO A 280 15.70 21.72 10.33
C PRO A 280 15.45 20.29 9.78
N HIS A 281 14.48 19.58 10.36
CA HIS A 281 14.03 18.24 9.94
C HIS A 281 15.18 17.21 9.92
N LEU A 282 15.81 17.00 11.07
CA LEU A 282 16.99 16.16 11.25
C LEU A 282 16.69 14.73 11.72
N GLY A 283 15.41 14.33 11.82
CA GLY A 283 15.00 13.03 12.36
C GLY A 283 15.72 11.81 11.78
N ALA A 284 16.08 11.85 10.49
CA ALA A 284 16.84 10.80 9.80
C ALA A 284 18.30 11.19 9.48
N SER A 285 18.82 12.29 10.04
CA SER A 285 20.12 12.85 9.66
C SER A 285 21.29 12.27 10.49
N THR A 286 21.39 10.94 10.54
CA THR A 286 22.56 10.21 11.06
C THR A 286 23.15 9.31 9.98
N LYS A 287 24.43 8.95 10.10
CA LYS A 287 25.09 8.04 9.15
C LYS A 287 24.38 6.69 9.10
N GLU A 288 24.04 6.16 10.27
CA GLU A 288 23.38 4.85 10.44
C GLU A 288 21.98 4.85 9.80
N ALA A 289 21.17 5.89 10.05
CA ALA A 289 19.85 5.99 9.46
C ALA A 289 19.90 6.16 7.94
N GLN A 290 20.81 6.99 7.42
CA GLN A 290 20.97 7.19 5.99
C GLN A 290 21.49 5.92 5.29
N GLU A 291 22.42 5.19 5.91
CA GLU A 291 22.90 3.93 5.39
C GLU A 291 21.78 2.87 5.39
N SER A 292 21.08 2.72 6.50
CA SER A 292 19.98 1.75 6.64
C SER A 292 18.85 2.04 5.65
N CYS A 293 18.38 3.29 5.56
CA CYS A 293 17.34 3.66 4.58
C CYS A 293 17.79 3.44 3.13
N GLY A 294 19.07 3.73 2.82
CA GLY A 294 19.61 3.56 1.47
C GLY A 294 19.71 2.10 1.04
N ILE A 295 20.09 1.20 1.95
CA ILE A 295 20.11 -0.25 1.70
C ILE A 295 18.69 -0.79 1.60
N GLU A 296 17.81 -0.46 2.56
CA GLU A 296 16.42 -0.95 2.59
C GLU A 296 15.65 -0.53 1.33
N VAL A 297 15.78 0.72 0.86
CA VAL A 297 15.10 1.17 -0.37
C VAL A 297 15.63 0.44 -1.61
N ALA A 298 16.93 0.18 -1.69
CA ALA A 298 17.53 -0.58 -2.78
C ALA A 298 17.02 -2.02 -2.81
N GLU A 299 16.90 -2.67 -1.64
CA GLU A 299 16.34 -4.01 -1.52
C GLU A 299 14.88 -4.08 -1.98
N VAL A 300 14.00 -3.20 -1.47
CA VAL A 300 12.57 -3.23 -1.82
C VAL A 300 12.34 -2.94 -3.30
N ILE A 301 13.10 -2.03 -3.91
CA ILE A 301 13.04 -1.77 -5.36
C ILE A 301 13.54 -2.97 -6.16
N ALA A 302 14.65 -3.56 -5.74
CA ALA A 302 15.20 -4.73 -6.44
C ALA A 302 14.25 -5.93 -6.37
N ASP A 303 13.64 -6.20 -5.21
CA ASP A 303 12.67 -7.29 -5.04
C ASP A 303 11.43 -7.05 -5.89
N ALA A 304 10.91 -5.82 -5.91
CA ALA A 304 9.75 -5.44 -6.71
C ALA A 304 9.99 -5.63 -8.22
N LEU A 305 11.17 -5.25 -8.72
CA LEU A 305 11.49 -5.36 -10.15
C LEU A 305 11.89 -6.78 -10.58
N SER A 306 12.52 -7.59 -9.70
CA SER A 306 13.03 -8.91 -10.04
C SER A 306 12.01 -10.03 -9.81
N THR A 307 11.29 -10.00 -8.68
CA THR A 307 10.43 -11.09 -8.22
C THR A 307 8.95 -10.70 -8.14
N GLY A 308 8.63 -9.41 -8.25
CA GLY A 308 7.29 -8.88 -7.99
C GLY A 308 6.89 -8.84 -6.51
N ALA A 309 7.81 -9.19 -5.60
CA ALA A 309 7.57 -9.10 -4.16
C ALA A 309 7.53 -7.64 -3.71
N ILE A 310 6.43 -7.24 -3.07
CA ILE A 310 6.19 -5.87 -2.65
C ILE A 310 6.22 -5.78 -1.14
N ARG A 311 7.25 -5.11 -0.61
CA ARG A 311 7.40 -4.81 0.82
C ARG A 311 7.28 -3.31 1.06
N ASN A 312 6.71 -2.92 2.20
CA ASN A 312 6.61 -1.52 2.61
C ASN A 312 5.87 -0.61 1.61
N ALA A 313 4.92 -1.16 0.85
CA ALA A 313 4.12 -0.37 -0.08
C ALA A 313 3.10 0.50 0.68
N ILE A 314 2.89 1.71 0.15
CA ILE A 314 1.94 2.68 0.68
C ILE A 314 0.57 2.53 -0.02
N ASN A 315 0.58 2.24 -1.31
CA ASN A 315 -0.62 2.20 -2.16
C ASN A 315 -0.98 0.79 -2.67
N LYS A 316 -0.38 -0.25 -2.09
CA LYS A 316 -0.68 -1.65 -2.40
C LYS A 316 -0.44 -2.52 -1.15
N PRO A 317 -1.20 -3.61 -0.93
CA PRO A 317 -0.89 -4.58 0.12
C PRO A 317 0.53 -5.13 -0.03
N SER A 318 1.25 -5.20 1.08
CA SER A 318 2.62 -5.74 1.12
C SER A 318 2.59 -7.26 1.17
N ILE A 319 3.51 -7.91 0.46
CA ILE A 319 3.73 -9.35 0.49
C ILE A 319 5.22 -9.65 0.41
N ASP A 320 5.70 -10.53 1.26
CA ASP A 320 7.06 -11.02 1.22
C ASP A 320 7.27 -12.08 0.13
N ALA A 321 8.53 -12.37 -0.20
CA ALA A 321 8.88 -13.25 -1.29
C ALA A 321 8.49 -14.73 -1.06
N GLU A 322 8.41 -15.18 0.20
CA GLU A 322 8.01 -16.54 0.54
C GLU A 322 6.50 -16.73 0.39
N SER A 323 5.72 -15.82 0.99
CA SER A 323 4.27 -15.79 0.83
C SER A 323 3.86 -15.63 -0.63
N MET A 324 4.60 -14.80 -1.41
CA MET A 324 4.36 -14.62 -2.83
C MET A 324 4.48 -15.94 -3.62
N LYS A 325 5.49 -16.77 -3.32
CA LYS A 325 5.63 -18.08 -3.97
C LYS A 325 4.45 -19.01 -3.70
N GLN A 326 3.92 -18.98 -2.48
CA GLN A 326 2.79 -19.85 -2.07
C GLN A 326 1.48 -19.44 -2.75
N ILE A 327 1.21 -18.14 -2.86
CA ILE A 327 -0.06 -17.66 -3.42
C ILE A 327 0.00 -17.34 -4.92
N SER A 328 1.18 -17.36 -5.55
CA SER A 328 1.37 -17.04 -6.97
C SER A 328 0.43 -17.83 -7.91
N PRO A 329 0.18 -19.14 -7.74
CA PRO A 329 -0.77 -19.86 -8.59
C PRO A 329 -2.21 -19.36 -8.42
N TYR A 330 -2.58 -18.94 -7.22
CA TYR A 330 -3.90 -18.36 -6.94
C TYR A 330 -4.04 -16.94 -7.49
N ILE A 331 -2.95 -16.16 -7.55
CA ILE A 331 -2.95 -14.85 -8.23
C ILE A 331 -3.29 -15.04 -9.71
N VAL A 332 -2.63 -16.00 -10.38
CA VAL A 332 -2.93 -16.33 -11.79
C VAL A 332 -4.38 -16.80 -11.95
N LEU A 333 -4.86 -17.69 -11.07
CA LEU A 333 -6.25 -18.15 -11.08
C LEU A 333 -7.23 -16.98 -10.95
N CYS A 334 -7.02 -16.10 -9.98
CA CYS A 334 -7.89 -14.95 -9.71
C CYS A 334 -7.93 -13.98 -10.90
N GLU A 335 -6.77 -13.70 -11.51
CA GLU A 335 -6.68 -12.87 -12.71
C GLU A 335 -7.49 -13.50 -13.87
N LYS A 336 -7.34 -14.80 -14.09
CA LYS A 336 -8.09 -15.51 -15.14
C LYS A 336 -9.58 -15.66 -14.84
N LEU A 337 -9.99 -15.80 -13.57
CA LEU A 337 -11.40 -15.77 -13.18
C LEU A 337 -12.02 -14.38 -13.43
N GLY A 338 -11.32 -13.31 -13.11
CA GLY A 338 -11.78 -11.95 -13.42
C GLY A 338 -11.98 -11.73 -14.91
N LEU A 339 -10.98 -12.11 -15.72
CA LEU A 339 -11.04 -12.06 -17.18
C LEU A 339 -12.19 -12.92 -17.74
N PHE A 340 -12.38 -14.13 -17.21
CA PHE A 340 -13.44 -15.04 -17.62
C PHE A 340 -14.82 -14.44 -17.35
N ILE A 341 -15.05 -13.98 -16.12
CA ILE A 341 -16.33 -13.38 -15.70
C ILE A 341 -16.69 -12.16 -16.55
N GLN A 342 -15.70 -11.31 -16.86
CA GLN A 342 -15.94 -10.13 -17.70
C GLN A 342 -16.48 -10.53 -19.08
N GLN A 343 -15.89 -11.55 -19.72
CA GLN A 343 -16.25 -11.97 -21.08
C GLN A 343 -17.55 -12.79 -21.15
N ILE A 344 -17.92 -13.49 -20.06
CA ILE A 344 -19.21 -14.22 -20.03
C ILE A 344 -20.38 -13.35 -19.58
N SER A 345 -20.12 -12.13 -19.07
CA SER A 345 -21.15 -11.20 -18.60
C SER A 345 -21.45 -10.16 -19.68
N PRO A 346 -22.49 -10.37 -20.52
CA PRO A 346 -22.77 -9.49 -21.66
C PRO A 346 -23.39 -8.15 -21.25
N GLU A 347 -23.89 -8.06 -20.02
CA GLU A 347 -24.55 -6.86 -19.48
C GLU A 347 -23.59 -6.09 -18.59
N ARG A 348 -23.90 -4.81 -18.35
CA ARG A 348 -23.12 -3.97 -17.43
C ARG A 348 -23.17 -4.54 -16.01
N VAL A 349 -22.00 -4.88 -15.48
CA VAL A 349 -21.84 -5.37 -14.11
C VAL A 349 -21.88 -4.20 -13.15
N ARG A 350 -22.67 -4.32 -12.09
CA ARG A 350 -22.77 -3.34 -11.00
C ARG A 350 -21.94 -3.76 -9.79
N LYS A 351 -21.85 -5.08 -9.53
CA LYS A 351 -21.16 -5.62 -8.37
C LYS A 351 -20.39 -6.89 -8.71
N LEU A 352 -19.15 -6.97 -8.19
CA LEU A 352 -18.35 -8.20 -8.16
C LEU A 352 -18.23 -8.67 -6.71
N THR A 353 -18.71 -9.88 -6.41
CA THR A 353 -18.51 -10.53 -5.12
C THR A 353 -17.51 -11.66 -5.28
N ILE A 354 -16.43 -11.65 -4.52
CA ILE A 354 -15.36 -12.65 -4.55
C ILE A 354 -15.40 -13.43 -3.26
N LYS A 355 -15.60 -14.73 -3.34
CA LYS A 355 -15.67 -15.60 -2.17
C LYS A 355 -14.47 -16.51 -2.11
N TYR A 356 -13.87 -16.63 -0.94
CA TYR A 356 -12.72 -17.46 -0.65
C TYR A 356 -13.08 -18.56 0.31
N PHE A 357 -12.76 -19.81 -0.03
CA PHE A 357 -13.08 -21.00 0.75
C PHE A 357 -11.81 -21.73 1.17
N GLY A 358 -11.92 -22.50 2.25
CA GLY A 358 -10.83 -23.29 2.80
C GLY A 358 -9.73 -22.41 3.41
N LYS A 359 -8.47 -22.78 3.22
CA LYS A 359 -7.33 -22.04 3.79
C LYS A 359 -7.21 -20.62 3.27
N LEU A 360 -7.67 -20.37 2.04
CA LEU A 360 -7.70 -19.01 1.48
C LEU A 360 -8.61 -18.07 2.28
N GLY A 361 -9.65 -18.58 2.93
CA GLY A 361 -10.51 -17.79 3.82
C GLY A 361 -9.81 -17.29 5.09
N ASN A 362 -8.63 -17.84 5.44
CA ASN A 362 -7.91 -17.53 6.67
C ASN A 362 -6.69 -16.60 6.47
N ILE A 363 -6.43 -16.15 5.25
CA ILE A 363 -5.33 -15.24 4.91
C ILE A 363 -5.84 -13.86 4.49
N ASP A 364 -4.95 -12.86 4.40
CA ASP A 364 -5.29 -11.56 3.81
C ASP A 364 -5.45 -11.68 2.28
N ASN A 365 -6.70 -11.73 1.82
CA ASN A 365 -7.07 -11.94 0.42
C ASN A 365 -7.00 -10.69 -0.45
N LYS A 366 -6.55 -9.55 0.06
CA LYS A 366 -6.50 -8.30 -0.69
C LYS A 366 -5.77 -8.43 -2.03
N ILE A 367 -4.65 -9.16 -2.04
CA ILE A 367 -3.85 -9.36 -3.27
C ILE A 367 -4.62 -10.19 -4.29
N LEU A 368 -5.32 -11.25 -3.86
CA LEU A 368 -6.15 -12.09 -4.73
C LEU A 368 -7.35 -11.29 -5.27
N THR A 369 -7.97 -10.47 -4.42
CA THR A 369 -9.05 -9.55 -4.83
C THR A 369 -8.56 -8.55 -5.89
N LEU A 370 -7.36 -8.00 -5.75
CA LEU A 370 -6.74 -7.12 -6.75
C LEU A 370 -6.48 -7.85 -8.08
N ALA A 371 -6.06 -9.12 -8.03
CA ALA A 371 -5.84 -9.93 -9.22
C ALA A 371 -7.15 -10.17 -10.00
N VAL A 372 -8.27 -10.46 -9.30
CA VAL A 372 -9.60 -10.56 -9.94
C VAL A 372 -9.99 -9.24 -10.62
N GLN A 373 -9.82 -8.10 -9.93
CA GLN A 373 -10.13 -6.79 -10.49
C GLN A 373 -9.27 -6.48 -11.73
N LYS A 374 -7.97 -6.74 -11.66
CA LYS A 374 -7.04 -6.59 -12.79
C LYS A 374 -7.49 -7.44 -13.98
N GLY A 375 -7.78 -8.73 -13.74
CA GLY A 375 -8.24 -9.64 -14.79
C GLY A 375 -9.55 -9.18 -15.43
N TYR A 376 -10.52 -8.75 -14.62
CA TYR A 376 -11.79 -8.18 -15.10
C TYR A 376 -11.58 -6.94 -15.99
N LEU A 377 -10.63 -6.09 -15.64
CA LEU A 377 -10.35 -4.85 -16.36
C LEU A 377 -9.48 -5.05 -17.62
N SER A 378 -8.80 -6.17 -17.75
CA SER A 378 -7.75 -6.38 -18.75
C SER A 378 -8.19 -6.18 -20.21
N LYS A 379 -9.45 -6.44 -20.54
CA LYS A 379 -10.00 -6.26 -21.90
C LYS A 379 -10.83 -4.97 -22.06
N ILE A 380 -11.14 -4.25 -20.96
CA ILE A 380 -12.02 -3.07 -20.97
C ILE A 380 -11.39 -1.78 -20.49
N ALA A 381 -10.18 -1.85 -19.93
CA ALA A 381 -9.47 -0.67 -19.44
C ALA A 381 -7.99 -0.74 -19.78
N GLU A 382 -7.48 0.26 -20.49
CA GLU A 382 -6.06 0.38 -20.81
C GLU A 382 -5.20 0.50 -19.54
N ASN A 383 -4.04 -0.15 -19.55
CA ASN A 383 -3.04 -0.08 -18.49
C ASN A 383 -3.57 -0.47 -17.09
N ALA A 384 -4.56 -1.38 -17.02
CA ALA A 384 -5.04 -1.90 -15.75
C ALA A 384 -3.97 -2.79 -15.09
N ASN A 385 -3.70 -2.54 -13.80
CA ASN A 385 -2.77 -3.34 -13.01
C ASN A 385 -3.24 -3.42 -11.55
N ASP A 386 -2.51 -4.15 -10.70
CA ASP A 386 -2.89 -4.41 -9.30
C ASP A 386 -2.96 -3.15 -8.43
N VAL A 387 -2.33 -2.03 -8.84
CA VAL A 387 -2.32 -0.78 -8.08
C VAL A 387 -3.53 0.08 -8.43
N ASN A 388 -3.84 0.22 -9.74
CA ASN A 388 -4.90 1.11 -10.22
C ASN A 388 -6.26 0.42 -10.38
N ALA A 389 -6.33 -0.91 -10.34
CA ALA A 389 -7.56 -1.66 -10.54
C ALA A 389 -8.71 -1.19 -9.61
N PRO A 390 -8.52 -0.98 -8.29
CA PRO A 390 -9.60 -0.51 -7.42
C PRO A 390 -10.16 0.85 -7.84
N ALA A 391 -9.31 1.79 -8.20
CA ALA A 391 -9.73 3.12 -8.66
C ALA A 391 -10.51 3.04 -9.97
N LYS A 392 -10.04 2.22 -10.93
CA LYS A 392 -10.73 1.99 -12.21
C LYS A 392 -12.08 1.30 -12.01
N MET A 393 -12.20 0.29 -11.12
CA MET A 393 -13.47 -0.35 -10.78
C MET A 393 -14.47 0.66 -10.23
N LYS A 394 -14.03 1.51 -9.28
CA LYS A 394 -14.85 2.59 -8.73
C LYS A 394 -15.29 3.59 -9.80
N HIS A 395 -14.41 3.95 -10.73
CA HIS A 395 -14.71 4.87 -11.84
C HIS A 395 -15.77 4.28 -12.79
N LEU A 396 -15.73 2.97 -13.02
CA LEU A 396 -16.74 2.26 -13.79
C LEU A 396 -18.07 2.06 -13.02
N GLY A 397 -18.13 2.44 -11.75
CA GLY A 397 -19.30 2.27 -10.89
C GLY A 397 -19.51 0.82 -10.43
N ILE A 398 -18.46 0.00 -10.45
CA ILE A 398 -18.51 -1.41 -10.04
C ILE A 398 -18.11 -1.52 -8.58
N GLU A 399 -19.04 -1.97 -7.74
CA GLU A 399 -18.78 -2.32 -6.34
C GLU A 399 -18.03 -3.65 -6.27
N VAL A 400 -16.98 -3.72 -5.45
CA VAL A 400 -16.21 -4.96 -5.22
C VAL A 400 -16.31 -5.34 -3.75
N GLU A 401 -16.78 -6.57 -3.51
CA GLU A 401 -16.89 -7.15 -2.17
C GLU A 401 -16.10 -8.45 -2.09
N SER A 402 -15.39 -8.66 -0.99
CA SER A 402 -14.71 -9.93 -0.70
C SER A 402 -15.30 -10.58 0.54
N ILE A 403 -15.56 -11.89 0.48
CA ILE A 403 -16.19 -12.68 1.53
C ILE A 403 -15.32 -13.90 1.82
N ASN A 404 -14.94 -14.07 3.07
CA ASN A 404 -14.34 -15.31 3.55
C ASN A 404 -15.45 -16.26 3.98
N SER A 405 -15.52 -17.44 3.38
CA SER A 405 -16.58 -18.41 3.61
C SER A 405 -16.05 -19.68 4.29
N ASN A 406 -16.71 -20.10 5.34
CA ASN A 406 -16.47 -21.38 6.03
C ASN A 406 -17.39 -22.51 5.52
N ALA A 407 -18.11 -22.27 4.42
CA ALA A 407 -18.96 -23.31 3.84
C ALA A 407 -18.10 -24.47 3.34
N ASP A 408 -18.61 -25.68 3.52
CA ASP A 408 -17.99 -26.90 3.02
C ASP A 408 -18.11 -26.96 1.50
N VAL A 409 -17.00 -27.21 0.82
CA VAL A 409 -16.91 -27.31 -0.63
C VAL A 409 -16.04 -28.50 -1.02
N ASP A 410 -16.23 -29.04 -2.21
CA ASP A 410 -15.52 -30.25 -2.69
C ASP A 410 -14.00 -30.08 -2.87
N TYR A 411 -13.49 -28.85 -2.69
CA TYR A 411 -12.08 -28.50 -2.90
C TYR A 411 -11.46 -27.96 -1.62
N ALA A 412 -10.19 -28.29 -1.36
CA ALA A 412 -9.46 -27.80 -0.18
C ALA A 412 -9.34 -26.27 -0.16
N GLU A 413 -9.21 -25.66 -1.33
CA GLU A 413 -9.25 -24.21 -1.56
C GLU A 413 -10.06 -23.93 -2.83
N LEU A 414 -10.95 -22.94 -2.77
CA LEU A 414 -11.75 -22.49 -3.90
C LEU A 414 -11.88 -20.98 -3.90
N VAL A 415 -11.88 -20.37 -5.08
CA VAL A 415 -12.22 -18.96 -5.30
C VAL A 415 -13.44 -18.90 -6.21
N GLU A 416 -14.52 -18.27 -5.75
CA GLU A 416 -15.71 -18.00 -6.57
C GLU A 416 -15.81 -16.51 -6.85
N VAL A 417 -16.02 -16.15 -8.13
CA VAL A 417 -16.27 -14.77 -8.56
C VAL A 417 -17.69 -14.69 -9.10
N VAL A 418 -18.48 -13.77 -8.53
CA VAL A 418 -19.89 -13.56 -8.87
C VAL A 418 -20.06 -12.15 -9.39
N ALA A 419 -20.53 -12.01 -10.63
CA ALA A 419 -20.90 -10.73 -11.23
C ALA A 419 -22.41 -10.55 -11.19
N THR A 420 -22.88 -9.48 -10.55
CA THR A 420 -24.29 -9.06 -10.55
C THR A 420 -24.45 -7.89 -11.50
N CYS A 421 -25.27 -8.07 -12.54
CA CYS A 421 -25.54 -7.06 -13.55
C CYS A 421 -26.63 -6.07 -13.11
N GLU A 422 -26.75 -4.94 -13.81
CA GLU A 422 -27.74 -3.90 -13.49
C GLU A 422 -29.19 -4.41 -13.51
N LYS A 423 -29.51 -5.36 -14.42
CA LYS A 423 -30.85 -5.95 -14.54
C LYS A 423 -31.11 -7.10 -13.56
N GLY A 424 -30.18 -7.40 -12.66
CA GLY A 424 -30.29 -8.46 -11.69
C GLY A 424 -29.81 -9.83 -12.19
N THR A 425 -29.36 -9.94 -13.43
CA THR A 425 -28.72 -11.16 -13.94
C THR A 425 -27.44 -11.44 -13.18
N VAL A 426 -27.19 -12.71 -12.85
CA VAL A 426 -26.01 -13.15 -12.10
C VAL A 426 -25.21 -14.14 -12.94
N HIS A 427 -23.91 -13.87 -13.07
CA HIS A 427 -22.95 -14.78 -13.67
C HIS A 427 -21.90 -15.14 -12.63
N SER A 428 -21.53 -16.43 -12.53
CA SER A 428 -20.48 -16.85 -11.60
C SER A 428 -19.56 -17.89 -12.22
N ALA A 429 -18.33 -17.91 -11.74
CA ALA A 429 -17.37 -18.97 -12.00
C ALA A 429 -16.53 -19.22 -10.76
N ALA A 430 -16.19 -20.47 -10.51
CA ALA A 430 -15.30 -20.84 -9.43
C ALA A 430 -14.10 -21.64 -9.94
N GLY A 431 -12.97 -21.46 -9.27
CA GLY A 431 -11.73 -22.11 -9.66
C GLY A 431 -10.89 -22.50 -8.47
N THR A 432 -9.97 -23.43 -8.73
CA THR A 432 -9.01 -23.93 -7.75
C THR A 432 -7.65 -24.16 -8.42
N VAL A 433 -6.65 -24.47 -7.62
CA VAL A 433 -5.31 -24.85 -8.08
C VAL A 433 -5.14 -26.35 -7.86
N THR A 434 -4.80 -27.09 -8.91
CA THR A 434 -4.75 -28.55 -8.88
C THR A 434 -3.34 -29.11 -9.08
N GLY A 435 -3.11 -30.29 -8.50
CA GLY A 435 -1.92 -31.10 -8.70
C GLY A 435 -0.65 -30.51 -8.10
N LYS A 436 0.45 -31.31 -8.10
CA LYS A 436 1.76 -30.91 -7.59
C LYS A 436 2.40 -29.74 -8.35
N SER A 437 2.01 -29.54 -9.60
CA SER A 437 2.46 -28.43 -10.45
C SER A 437 1.65 -27.14 -10.26
N ALA A 438 0.73 -27.12 -9.30
CA ALA A 438 -0.08 -25.96 -8.93
C ALA A 438 -0.74 -25.27 -10.15
N LYS A 439 -1.46 -26.05 -10.97
CA LYS A 439 -2.10 -25.54 -12.19
C LYS A 439 -3.48 -24.94 -11.87
N PRO A 440 -3.77 -23.70 -12.27
CA PRO A 440 -5.10 -23.12 -12.19
C PRO A 440 -6.12 -23.89 -13.01
N ARG A 441 -7.35 -24.04 -12.47
CA ARG A 441 -8.49 -24.63 -13.15
C ARG A 441 -9.77 -23.88 -12.77
N ILE A 442 -10.59 -23.55 -13.73
CA ILE A 442 -11.99 -23.21 -13.50
C ILE A 442 -12.72 -24.52 -13.36
N VAL A 443 -13.43 -24.72 -12.25
CA VAL A 443 -14.07 -26.00 -11.91
C VAL A 443 -15.60 -25.89 -11.85
N GLN A 444 -16.12 -24.65 -11.92
CA GLN A 444 -17.55 -24.40 -11.92
C GLN A 444 -17.90 -23.16 -12.74
N ILE A 445 -18.99 -23.22 -13.50
CA ILE A 445 -19.59 -22.10 -14.24
C ILE A 445 -21.09 -22.04 -13.89
N GLY A 446 -21.53 -20.94 -13.25
CA GLY A 446 -22.85 -20.89 -12.65
C GLY A 446 -23.02 -21.95 -11.57
N SER A 447 -24.09 -22.74 -11.66
CA SER A 447 -24.33 -23.90 -10.76
C SER A 447 -23.71 -25.21 -11.24
N ARG A 448 -22.92 -25.20 -12.32
CA ARG A 448 -22.48 -26.42 -13.01
C ARG A 448 -21.03 -26.72 -12.82
N GLN A 449 -20.70 -27.91 -12.39
CA GLN A 449 -19.34 -28.42 -12.33
C GLN A 449 -18.82 -28.66 -13.76
N MET A 450 -17.69 -28.02 -14.08
CA MET A 450 -17.03 -28.09 -15.39
C MET A 450 -15.55 -27.82 -15.22
N GLU A 451 -14.70 -28.48 -15.95
CA GLU A 451 -13.28 -28.21 -15.93
C GLU A 451 -12.84 -27.42 -17.17
N VAL A 452 -12.19 -26.26 -16.96
CA VAL A 452 -11.60 -25.43 -18.02
C VAL A 452 -10.20 -25.00 -17.60
N ASN A 453 -9.23 -25.11 -18.50
CA ASN A 453 -7.88 -24.60 -18.31
C ASN A 453 -7.81 -23.10 -18.66
N PRO A 454 -7.73 -22.19 -17.68
CA PRO A 454 -7.70 -20.74 -17.95
C PRO A 454 -6.34 -20.24 -18.42
N CYS A 455 -5.32 -21.11 -18.50
CA CYS A 455 -4.00 -20.82 -19.02
C CYS A 455 -3.81 -21.31 -20.48
N GLY A 456 -4.88 -21.81 -21.12
CA GLY A 456 -4.92 -22.08 -22.55
C GLY A 456 -5.09 -20.82 -23.39
N CYS A 457 -5.28 -21.00 -24.70
CA CYS A 457 -5.48 -19.86 -25.62
C CYS A 457 -6.90 -19.27 -25.46
N CYS A 458 -7.94 -20.09 -25.66
CA CYS A 458 -9.32 -19.67 -25.47
C CYS A 458 -10.24 -20.83 -25.08
N ALA A 459 -11.42 -20.48 -24.56
CA ALA A 459 -12.49 -21.42 -24.30
C ALA A 459 -13.79 -20.92 -24.95
N MET A 460 -14.52 -21.80 -25.60
CA MET A 460 -15.87 -21.56 -26.09
C MET A 460 -16.87 -22.19 -25.13
N ILE A 461 -17.75 -21.38 -24.54
CA ILE A 461 -18.81 -21.80 -23.62
C ILE A 461 -20.11 -21.78 -24.38
N LEU A 462 -20.80 -22.90 -24.40
CA LEU A 462 -21.95 -23.11 -25.27
C LEU A 462 -23.10 -23.73 -24.48
N LYS A 463 -24.28 -23.11 -24.57
CA LYS A 463 -25.53 -23.66 -24.08
C LYS A 463 -26.29 -24.31 -25.23
N ASN A 464 -26.64 -25.59 -25.09
CA ASN A 464 -27.30 -26.34 -26.13
C ASN A 464 -28.38 -27.29 -25.58
N GLN A 465 -29.27 -27.76 -26.44
CA GLN A 465 -30.13 -28.88 -26.14
C GLN A 465 -29.28 -30.16 -26.01
N ASP A 466 -29.55 -30.99 -25.00
CA ASP A 466 -28.85 -32.26 -24.77
C ASP A 466 -29.45 -33.35 -25.67
N THR A 467 -29.04 -33.35 -26.91
CA THR A 467 -29.49 -34.33 -27.91
C THR A 467 -28.32 -35.10 -28.50
N PRO A 468 -28.52 -36.38 -28.87
CA PRO A 468 -27.49 -37.18 -29.53
C PRO A 468 -26.93 -36.48 -30.77
N GLY A 469 -25.61 -36.53 -30.95
CA GLY A 469 -24.92 -35.96 -32.12
C GLY A 469 -24.44 -34.52 -31.96
N MET A 470 -24.81 -33.78 -30.89
CA MET A 470 -24.43 -32.39 -30.70
C MET A 470 -22.92 -32.16 -30.67
N VAL A 471 -22.18 -33.01 -29.95
CA VAL A 471 -20.71 -32.91 -29.89
C VAL A 471 -20.09 -33.11 -31.28
N GLY A 472 -20.58 -34.08 -32.04
CA GLY A 472 -20.13 -34.32 -33.41
C GLY A 472 -20.43 -33.16 -34.35
N LEU A 473 -21.61 -32.55 -34.24
CA LEU A 473 -22.01 -31.38 -35.03
C LEU A 473 -21.13 -30.18 -34.75
N ILE A 474 -20.92 -29.83 -33.46
CA ILE A 474 -20.05 -28.74 -33.04
C ILE A 474 -18.61 -28.98 -33.50
N GLY A 475 -18.08 -30.20 -33.28
CA GLY A 475 -16.73 -30.58 -33.71
C GLY A 475 -16.55 -30.52 -35.23
N THR A 476 -17.54 -30.89 -36.00
CA THR A 476 -17.52 -30.81 -37.47
C THR A 476 -17.45 -29.36 -37.94
N ILE A 477 -18.26 -28.48 -37.35
CA ILE A 477 -18.23 -27.06 -37.70
C ILE A 477 -16.88 -26.43 -37.32
N LEU A 478 -16.37 -26.67 -36.10
CA LEU A 478 -15.06 -26.14 -35.68
C LEU A 478 -13.94 -26.65 -36.62
N GLY A 479 -13.93 -27.94 -36.94
CA GLY A 479 -12.96 -28.55 -37.85
C GLY A 479 -13.05 -28.01 -39.27
N LYS A 480 -14.24 -27.71 -39.79
CA LYS A 480 -14.45 -27.08 -41.11
C LYS A 480 -13.75 -25.72 -41.22
N TYR A 481 -13.67 -24.96 -40.12
CA TYR A 481 -13.01 -23.67 -40.04
C TYR A 481 -11.61 -23.76 -39.46
N GLY A 482 -11.01 -24.95 -39.40
CA GLY A 482 -9.63 -25.15 -38.97
C GLY A 482 -9.37 -24.91 -37.47
N CYS A 483 -10.39 -24.93 -36.65
CA CYS A 483 -10.29 -24.77 -35.22
C CYS A 483 -10.17 -26.12 -34.52
N ASN A 484 -9.01 -26.39 -33.88
CA ASN A 484 -8.77 -27.62 -33.15
C ASN A 484 -9.29 -27.56 -31.72
N ILE A 485 -9.84 -28.65 -31.22
CA ILE A 485 -10.33 -28.83 -29.85
C ILE A 485 -9.23 -29.51 -29.03
N ALA A 486 -8.68 -28.81 -28.05
CA ALA A 486 -7.66 -29.36 -27.17
C ALA A 486 -8.26 -30.16 -26.01
N ASN A 487 -9.40 -29.72 -25.48
CA ASN A 487 -10.14 -30.40 -24.42
C ASN A 487 -11.62 -30.01 -24.45
N MET A 488 -12.46 -30.83 -23.81
CA MET A 488 -13.89 -30.58 -23.72
C MET A 488 -14.43 -31.03 -22.36
N SER A 489 -15.30 -30.20 -21.78
CA SER A 489 -16.09 -30.53 -20.59
C SER A 489 -17.57 -30.28 -20.87
N LEU A 490 -18.44 -31.20 -20.42
CA LEU A 490 -19.88 -31.14 -20.65
C LEU A 490 -20.63 -31.42 -19.34
N SER A 491 -21.56 -30.54 -18.98
CA SER A 491 -22.42 -30.68 -17.82
C SER A 491 -23.89 -30.65 -18.27
N ARG A 492 -24.63 -31.70 -17.94
CA ARG A 492 -26.06 -31.86 -18.25
C ARG A 492 -26.92 -31.18 -17.20
N GLU A 493 -28.05 -30.62 -17.60
CA GLU A 493 -29.04 -30.06 -16.68
C GLU A 493 -30.15 -31.08 -16.45
N GLU A 494 -30.17 -31.68 -15.27
CA GLU A 494 -31.17 -32.69 -14.94
C GLU A 494 -32.59 -32.14 -15.12
N GLY A 495 -33.45 -32.90 -15.80
CA GLY A 495 -34.86 -32.58 -15.99
C GLY A 495 -35.18 -31.48 -17.01
N THR A 496 -34.19 -30.80 -17.61
CA THR A 496 -34.45 -29.69 -18.56
C THR A 496 -34.14 -30.03 -20.02
N GLY A 497 -33.41 -31.12 -20.28
CA GLY A 497 -32.93 -31.47 -21.60
C GLY A 497 -31.91 -30.49 -22.19
N LYS A 498 -31.19 -29.74 -21.31
CA LYS A 498 -30.15 -28.77 -21.68
C LYS A 498 -28.78 -29.21 -21.19
N ALA A 499 -27.75 -28.78 -21.91
CA ALA A 499 -26.37 -28.96 -21.52
C ALA A 499 -25.59 -27.66 -21.63
N LEU A 500 -24.56 -27.53 -20.76
CA LEU A 500 -23.51 -26.53 -20.88
C LEU A 500 -22.24 -27.26 -21.31
N SER A 501 -21.65 -26.83 -22.40
CA SER A 501 -20.41 -27.40 -22.95
C SER A 501 -19.32 -26.34 -22.96
N ALA A 502 -18.10 -26.70 -22.55
CA ALA A 502 -16.90 -25.87 -22.65
C ALA A 502 -15.90 -26.59 -23.56
N PHE A 503 -15.46 -25.91 -24.59
CA PHE A 503 -14.45 -26.39 -25.52
C PHE A 503 -13.20 -25.53 -25.36
N GLU A 504 -12.08 -26.14 -24.95
CA GLU A 504 -10.78 -25.50 -24.97
C GLU A 504 -10.22 -25.60 -26.39
N LEU A 505 -9.87 -24.46 -26.98
CA LEU A 505 -9.47 -24.38 -28.38
C LEU A 505 -8.02 -23.86 -28.49
N ASP A 506 -7.31 -24.30 -29.54
CA ASP A 506 -5.94 -23.87 -29.82
C ASP A 506 -5.85 -22.43 -30.35
N GLY A 507 -6.98 -21.84 -30.73
CA GLY A 507 -7.10 -20.48 -31.22
C GLY A 507 -8.53 -19.95 -31.13
N VAL A 508 -8.67 -18.63 -31.24
CA VAL A 508 -10.00 -17.99 -31.28
C VAL A 508 -10.72 -18.38 -32.57
N PRO A 509 -11.96 -18.94 -32.49
CA PRO A 509 -12.71 -19.35 -33.68
C PRO A 509 -12.99 -18.17 -34.63
N GLN A 510 -12.97 -18.44 -35.94
CA GLN A 510 -13.35 -17.44 -36.93
C GLN A 510 -14.85 -17.08 -36.77
N ALA A 511 -15.19 -15.83 -37.13
CA ALA A 511 -16.56 -15.32 -37.01
C ALA A 511 -17.57 -16.22 -37.73
N GLN A 512 -17.20 -16.73 -38.92
CA GLN A 512 -18.06 -17.65 -39.70
C GLN A 512 -18.40 -18.94 -38.96
N ALA A 513 -17.45 -19.50 -38.16
CA ALA A 513 -17.71 -20.67 -37.35
C ALA A 513 -18.73 -20.37 -36.24
N LEU A 514 -18.60 -19.23 -35.62
CA LEU A 514 -19.51 -18.78 -34.56
C LEU A 514 -20.91 -18.47 -35.12
N ASP A 515 -21.00 -17.88 -36.31
CA ASP A 515 -22.29 -17.60 -36.97
C ASP A 515 -22.99 -18.88 -37.37
N GLU A 516 -22.26 -19.88 -37.89
CA GLU A 516 -22.84 -21.20 -38.25
C GLU A 516 -23.31 -21.94 -36.99
N LEU A 517 -22.55 -21.88 -35.89
CA LEU A 517 -22.97 -22.44 -34.60
C LEU A 517 -24.24 -21.76 -34.06
N LYS A 518 -24.28 -20.42 -34.05
CA LYS A 518 -25.43 -19.63 -33.56
C LYS A 518 -26.70 -19.83 -34.44
N ALA A 519 -26.54 -20.19 -35.68
CA ALA A 519 -27.66 -20.47 -36.57
C ALA A 519 -28.35 -21.84 -36.30
N LEU A 520 -27.75 -22.70 -35.50
CA LEU A 520 -28.33 -24.01 -35.16
C LEU A 520 -29.45 -23.83 -34.11
N ALA A 521 -30.64 -24.35 -34.40
CA ALA A 521 -31.79 -24.24 -33.51
C ALA A 521 -31.59 -24.91 -32.14
N GLN A 522 -30.64 -25.83 -32.03
CA GLN A 522 -30.30 -26.54 -30.80
C GLN A 522 -29.32 -25.74 -29.91
N ILE A 523 -28.74 -24.67 -30.41
CA ILE A 523 -27.79 -23.83 -29.67
C ILE A 523 -28.49 -22.57 -29.16
N GLU A 524 -28.49 -22.37 -27.83
CA GLU A 524 -29.15 -21.24 -27.19
C GLU A 524 -28.20 -20.03 -27.03
N ASP A 525 -26.93 -20.29 -26.74
CA ASP A 525 -25.92 -19.24 -26.51
C ASP A 525 -24.51 -19.76 -26.80
N VAL A 526 -23.68 -18.91 -27.36
CA VAL A 526 -22.25 -19.17 -27.61
C VAL A 526 -21.44 -18.00 -27.17
N LYS A 527 -20.53 -18.21 -26.21
CA LYS A 527 -19.57 -17.22 -25.72
C LYS A 527 -18.15 -17.72 -25.94
N VAL A 528 -17.28 -16.85 -26.40
CA VAL A 528 -15.85 -17.15 -26.54
C VAL A 528 -15.11 -16.34 -25.49
N VAL A 529 -14.28 -16.99 -24.71
CA VAL A 529 -13.39 -16.39 -23.71
C VAL A 529 -11.96 -16.50 -24.21
N ASP A 530 -11.37 -15.38 -24.53
CA ASP A 530 -9.97 -15.26 -24.90
C ASP A 530 -9.13 -15.06 -23.64
N PHE A 531 -8.24 -16.00 -23.35
CA PHE A 531 -7.34 -15.97 -22.20
C PHE A 531 -5.96 -15.34 -22.49
N SER A 532 -5.71 -14.90 -23.73
CA SER A 532 -4.44 -14.28 -24.12
C SER A 532 -4.20 -12.88 -23.50
#